data_3abd095996ee1d68df1a4f9cbe4c1349
#
_entry.id   3abd095996ee1d68df1a4f9cbe4c1349
#
_cell.length_a   1.000
_cell.length_b   1.000
_cell.length_c   1.000
_cell.angle_alpha   90.00
_cell.angle_beta   90.00
_cell.angle_gamma   90.00
#
_symmetry.space_group_name_H-M   'P 1'
#
loop_
_entity.id
_entity.type
_entity.pdbx_description
1 polymer ?
#
loop_
_entity_poly.entity_id
_entity_poly.type
_entity_poly.pdbx_seq_one_letter_code
_entity_poly.pdbx_strand_id
1 'polypeptide(L)'
;MAIFRVFAYHFSECFVMLEAMIDVGYPTEQAIYRGNLIMNENGKTVPEEIRGWNWGAFIYNIFWGIGNKTYLPLLCLIPVFNLVWIFVCGFKGNEWAWQKGDYQDVDTFKAVQATWHRAGLVQFIIAVILGVLYVFFFVTMLSTLINNSY
;
A
#
# COMPACT_ATOMS: atom_id res chain seq x y z
N MET A 1 24.14 17.80 -8.61
CA MET A 1 23.07 18.21 -9.54
C MET A 1 22.43 17.06 -10.32
N ALA A 2 23.16 16.00 -10.70
CA ALA A 2 22.60 14.86 -11.45
C ALA A 2 21.59 14.03 -10.65
N ILE A 3 21.81 13.79 -9.36
CA ILE A 3 20.94 13.01 -8.47
C ILE A 3 19.55 13.67 -8.32
N PHE A 4 19.49 14.99 -8.25
CA PHE A 4 18.23 15.74 -8.12
C PHE A 4 17.38 15.68 -9.40
N ARG A 5 18.01 15.61 -10.58
CA ARG A 5 17.30 15.44 -11.87
C ARG A 5 16.73 14.03 -12.02
N VAL A 6 17.47 13.01 -11.62
CA VAL A 6 16.99 11.61 -11.64
C VAL A 6 15.82 11.45 -10.65
N PHE A 7 15.91 12.07 -9.47
CA PHE A 7 14.84 12.06 -8.47
C PHE A 7 13.58 12.79 -8.96
N ALA A 8 13.74 13.96 -9.60
CA ALA A 8 12.62 14.71 -10.18
C ALA A 8 11.95 13.98 -11.35
N TYR A 9 12.72 13.27 -12.16
CA TYR A 9 12.19 12.47 -13.28
C TYR A 9 11.38 11.28 -12.77
N HIS A 10 11.90 10.51 -11.81
CA HIS A 10 11.17 9.41 -11.20
C HIS A 10 9.95 9.89 -10.38
N PHE A 11 10.03 11.06 -9.77
CA PHE A 11 8.90 11.66 -9.06
C PHE A 11 7.78 12.09 -10.03
N SER A 12 8.15 12.63 -11.20
CA SER A 12 7.21 12.98 -12.27
C SER A 12 6.51 11.75 -12.85
N GLU A 13 7.24 10.66 -13.09
CA GLU A 13 6.64 9.40 -13.56
C GLU A 13 5.71 8.78 -12.50
N CYS A 14 6.11 8.82 -11.22
CA CYS A 14 5.25 8.41 -10.11
C CYS A 14 4.00 9.28 -9.96
N PHE A 15 4.12 10.59 -10.22
CA PHE A 15 2.97 11.50 -10.16
C PHE A 15 2.00 11.25 -11.31
N VAL A 16 2.48 10.98 -12.52
CA VAL A 16 1.66 10.56 -13.68
C VAL A 16 0.97 9.21 -13.41
N MET A 17 1.67 8.26 -12.78
CA MET A 17 1.05 7.01 -12.32
C MET A 17 0.00 7.24 -11.22
N LEU A 18 0.25 8.18 -10.31
CA LEU A 18 -0.70 8.55 -9.27
C LEU A 18 -1.94 9.23 -9.86
N GLU A 19 -1.78 10.15 -10.82
CA GLU A 19 -2.91 10.75 -11.55
C GLU A 19 -3.69 9.70 -12.33
N ALA A 20 -3.03 8.79 -13.03
CA ALA A 20 -3.67 7.67 -13.71
C ALA A 20 -4.40 6.70 -12.75
N MET A 21 -3.99 6.64 -11.47
CA MET A 21 -4.65 5.87 -10.41
C MET A 21 -5.82 6.62 -9.75
N ILE A 22 -5.75 7.95 -9.69
CA ILE A 22 -6.81 8.82 -9.12
C ILE A 22 -7.96 8.99 -10.12
N ASP A 23 -7.66 9.00 -11.41
CA ASP A 23 -8.64 9.19 -12.50
C ASP A 23 -9.56 7.94 -12.74
N VAL A 24 -9.42 6.90 -11.92
CA VAL A 24 -10.32 5.72 -11.87
C VAL A 24 -11.55 5.99 -10.98
N GLY A 25 -11.94 7.23 -10.79
CA GLY A 25 -13.19 7.61 -10.13
C GLY A 25 -14.33 7.82 -11.12
N TYR A 26 -15.14 6.78 -11.36
CA TYR A 26 -16.33 6.63 -12.20
C TYR A 26 -16.07 6.32 -13.68
N PRO A 27 -16.48 5.13 -14.14
CA PRO A 27 -16.36 4.77 -15.53
C PRO A 27 -17.40 5.53 -16.36
N THR A 28 -16.96 6.52 -17.13
CA THR A 28 -17.68 6.94 -18.31
C THR A 28 -17.74 5.77 -19.30
N GLU A 29 -18.77 5.71 -20.15
CA GLU A 29 -18.94 4.64 -21.16
C GLU A 29 -17.66 4.41 -22.01
N GLN A 30 -16.86 5.45 -22.22
CA GLN A 30 -15.55 5.38 -22.87
C GLN A 30 -14.47 4.72 -21.99
N ALA A 31 -14.57 4.81 -20.67
CA ALA A 31 -13.64 4.14 -19.76
C ALA A 31 -13.95 2.64 -19.68
N ILE A 32 -15.23 2.24 -19.80
CA ILE A 32 -15.62 0.83 -19.91
C ILE A 32 -15.10 0.25 -21.23
N TYR A 33 -15.17 0.99 -22.34
CA TYR A 33 -14.62 0.57 -23.62
C TYR A 33 -13.08 0.52 -23.61
N ARG A 34 -12.41 1.47 -22.97
CA ARG A 34 -10.95 1.42 -22.71
C ARG A 34 -10.57 0.36 -21.69
N GLY A 35 -11.37 0.12 -20.65
CA GLY A 35 -11.15 -0.93 -19.66
C GLY A 35 -11.18 -2.32 -20.28
N ASN A 36 -12.00 -2.53 -21.32
CA ASN A 36 -11.99 -3.75 -22.11
C ASN A 36 -10.78 -3.84 -23.07
N LEU A 37 -10.12 -2.72 -23.38
CA LEU A 37 -8.91 -2.68 -24.21
C LEU A 37 -7.62 -2.71 -23.35
N ILE A 38 -7.67 -2.26 -22.09
CA ILE A 38 -6.61 -2.48 -21.12
C ILE A 38 -6.91 -3.81 -20.41
N MET A 39 -7.03 -4.87 -21.18
CA MET A 39 -6.89 -6.21 -20.65
C MET A 39 -5.47 -6.31 -20.12
N ASN A 40 -5.35 -6.35 -18.78
CA ASN A 40 -4.12 -6.66 -18.10
C ASN A 40 -3.46 -7.88 -18.77
N GLU A 41 -2.14 -7.96 -18.79
CA GLU A 41 -1.36 -9.07 -19.38
C GLU A 41 -1.89 -10.48 -19.09
N ASN A 42 -2.69 -10.64 -18.03
CA ASN A 42 -3.30 -11.92 -17.61
C ASN A 42 -4.81 -12.03 -17.88
N GLY A 43 -5.46 -11.03 -18.51
CA GLY A 43 -6.89 -11.08 -18.89
C GLY A 43 -7.88 -11.18 -17.72
N LYS A 44 -7.44 -11.02 -16.46
CA LYS A 44 -8.31 -11.12 -15.28
C LYS A 44 -9.01 -9.78 -15.00
N THR A 45 -10.33 -9.76 -15.08
CA THR A 45 -11.13 -8.66 -14.57
C THR A 45 -11.14 -8.69 -13.04
N VAL A 46 -11.09 -7.51 -12.42
CA VAL A 46 -11.10 -7.38 -10.95
C VAL A 46 -12.56 -7.33 -10.47
N PRO A 47 -13.05 -8.35 -9.73
CA PRO A 47 -14.38 -8.32 -9.15
C PRO A 47 -14.52 -7.17 -8.14
N GLU A 48 -15.68 -6.51 -8.11
CA GLU A 48 -15.97 -5.45 -7.13
C GLU A 48 -15.84 -5.94 -5.68
N GLU A 49 -16.16 -7.20 -5.43
CA GLU A 49 -16.17 -7.81 -4.11
C GLU A 49 -14.81 -7.92 -3.42
N ILE A 50 -13.71 -7.83 -4.17
CA ILE A 50 -12.36 -7.92 -3.62
C ILE A 50 -11.71 -6.56 -3.43
N ARG A 51 -12.34 -5.50 -3.94
CA ARG A 51 -11.85 -4.14 -3.77
C ARG A 51 -11.97 -3.71 -2.31
N GLY A 52 -11.05 -2.87 -1.86
CA GLY A 52 -11.08 -2.31 -0.52
C GLY A 52 -9.71 -2.31 0.15
N TRP A 53 -9.71 -1.82 1.37
CA TRP A 53 -8.49 -1.67 2.16
C TRP A 53 -7.93 -3.02 2.63
N ASN A 54 -6.63 -3.21 2.46
CA ASN A 54 -5.90 -4.39 2.91
C ASN A 54 -4.82 -4.00 3.93
N TRP A 55 -5.05 -4.31 5.21
CA TRP A 55 -4.12 -4.04 6.29
C TRP A 55 -2.78 -4.79 6.12
N GLY A 56 -2.82 -5.99 5.53
CA GLY A 56 -1.62 -6.77 5.23
C GLY A 56 -0.74 -6.07 4.20
N ALA A 57 -1.32 -5.57 3.11
CA ALA A 57 -0.61 -4.82 2.08
C ALA A 57 -0.06 -3.49 2.63
N PHE A 58 -0.79 -2.83 3.52
CA PHE A 58 -0.38 -1.58 4.16
C PHE A 58 0.80 -1.77 5.12
N ILE A 59 0.73 -2.75 6.04
CA ILE A 59 1.73 -2.94 7.10
C ILE A 59 2.94 -3.73 6.61
N TYR A 60 2.70 -4.87 5.94
CA TYR A 60 3.78 -5.75 5.49
C TYR A 60 4.25 -5.46 4.07
N ASN A 61 3.67 -4.50 3.41
CA ASN A 61 3.84 -4.07 2.02
C ASN A 61 4.78 -4.96 1.17
N ILE A 62 6.10 -4.94 1.38
CA ILE A 62 7.09 -5.71 0.62
C ILE A 62 6.89 -7.22 0.80
N PHE A 63 6.78 -7.70 2.05
CA PHE A 63 6.59 -9.14 2.33
C PHE A 63 5.25 -9.63 1.82
N TRP A 64 4.20 -8.82 1.99
CA TRP A 64 2.89 -9.09 1.43
C TRP A 64 2.95 -9.16 -0.10
N GLY A 65 3.68 -8.24 -0.73
CA GLY A 65 3.86 -8.20 -2.17
C GLY A 65 4.56 -9.44 -2.72
N ILE A 66 5.63 -9.89 -2.09
CA ILE A 66 6.34 -11.12 -2.45
C ILE A 66 5.40 -12.33 -2.32
N GLY A 67 4.68 -12.44 -1.21
CA GLY A 67 3.74 -13.54 -0.98
C GLY A 67 2.57 -13.59 -1.97
N ASN A 68 2.18 -12.43 -2.54
CA ASN A 68 1.11 -12.31 -3.53
C ASN A 68 1.60 -12.15 -4.98
N LYS A 69 2.89 -12.42 -5.26
CA LYS A 69 3.52 -12.30 -6.58
C LYS A 69 3.39 -10.91 -7.22
N THR A 70 3.21 -9.87 -6.41
CA THR A 70 3.17 -8.48 -6.88
C THR A 70 4.40 -7.72 -6.37
N TYR A 71 5.13 -7.10 -7.29
CA TYR A 71 6.40 -6.43 -6.98
C TYR A 71 6.28 -4.92 -6.86
N LEU A 72 5.10 -4.34 -7.13
CA LEU A 72 4.84 -2.91 -6.96
C LEU A 72 5.09 -2.40 -5.52
N PRO A 73 4.82 -3.17 -4.45
CA PRO A 73 5.19 -2.78 -3.10
C PRO A 73 6.68 -2.60 -2.84
N LEU A 74 7.58 -3.12 -3.70
CA LEU A 74 9.02 -2.86 -3.60
C LEU A 74 9.39 -1.38 -3.76
N LEU A 75 8.53 -0.58 -4.39
CA LEU A 75 8.70 0.88 -4.47
C LEU A 75 8.69 1.55 -3.09
N CYS A 76 8.22 0.87 -2.04
CA CYS A 76 8.37 1.31 -0.66
C CYS A 76 9.83 1.44 -0.19
N LEU A 77 10.81 0.86 -0.92
CA LEU A 77 12.23 1.03 -0.63
C LEU A 77 12.76 2.43 -0.98
N ILE A 78 12.02 3.21 -1.74
CA ILE A 78 12.41 4.57 -2.09
C ILE A 78 12.04 5.50 -0.92
N PRO A 79 13.02 6.13 -0.23
CA PRO A 79 12.77 7.06 0.86
C PRO A 79 11.87 8.22 0.41
N VAL A 80 11.05 8.75 1.31
CA VAL A 80 10.07 9.83 1.04
C VAL A 80 8.86 9.32 0.22
N PHE A 81 9.07 8.61 -0.89
CA PHE A 81 8.01 8.00 -1.68
C PHE A 81 7.23 6.94 -0.90
N ASN A 82 7.94 6.21 -0.05
CA ASN A 82 7.36 5.20 0.85
C ASN A 82 6.16 5.74 1.66
N LEU A 83 6.24 6.97 2.18
CA LEU A 83 5.19 7.55 3.02
C LEU A 83 3.82 7.60 2.34
N VAL A 84 3.79 7.81 1.03
CA VAL A 84 2.56 7.81 0.23
C VAL A 84 2.26 6.41 -0.30
N TRP A 85 3.31 5.69 -0.74
CA TRP A 85 3.15 4.41 -1.43
C TRP A 85 2.58 3.30 -0.55
N ILE A 86 2.83 3.31 0.77
CA ILE A 86 2.22 2.36 1.70
C ILE A 86 0.69 2.46 1.71
N PHE A 87 0.13 3.68 1.58
CA PHE A 87 -1.32 3.88 1.48
C PHE A 87 -1.85 3.36 0.15
N VAL A 88 -1.12 3.59 -0.95
CA VAL A 88 -1.47 3.03 -2.26
C VAL A 88 -1.47 1.49 -2.20
N CYS A 89 -0.48 0.87 -1.55
CA CYS A 89 -0.46 -0.57 -1.30
C CYS A 89 -1.69 -1.03 -0.52
N GLY A 90 -2.12 -0.27 0.50
CA GLY A 90 -3.33 -0.56 1.28
C GLY A 90 -4.60 -0.55 0.44
N PHE A 91 -4.76 0.43 -0.45
CA PHE A 91 -5.97 0.57 -1.28
C PHE A 91 -5.97 -0.35 -2.52
N LYS A 92 -4.82 -0.51 -3.19
CA LYS A 92 -4.71 -1.23 -4.46
C LYS A 92 -4.16 -2.65 -4.32
N GLY A 93 -3.70 -3.04 -3.14
CA GLY A 93 -3.08 -4.33 -2.92
C GLY A 93 -3.95 -5.50 -3.36
N ASN A 94 -5.22 -5.54 -2.97
CA ASN A 94 -6.13 -6.61 -3.35
C ASN A 94 -6.25 -6.76 -4.89
N GLU A 95 -6.36 -5.65 -5.61
CA GLU A 95 -6.47 -5.64 -7.07
C GLU A 95 -5.20 -6.23 -7.71
N TRP A 96 -4.02 -5.80 -7.23
CA TRP A 96 -2.73 -6.30 -7.73
C TRP A 96 -2.53 -7.79 -7.41
N ALA A 97 -2.88 -8.21 -6.17
CA ALA A 97 -2.78 -9.61 -5.77
C ALA A 97 -3.70 -10.51 -6.59
N TRP A 98 -4.92 -10.06 -6.90
CA TRP A 98 -5.84 -10.78 -7.77
C TRP A 98 -5.30 -10.92 -9.20
N GLN A 99 -4.79 -9.83 -9.77
CA GLN A 99 -4.31 -9.78 -11.15
C GLN A 99 -3.03 -10.59 -11.37
N LYS A 100 -2.11 -10.59 -10.40
CA LYS A 100 -0.81 -11.27 -10.51
C LYS A 100 -0.78 -12.65 -9.86
N GLY A 101 -1.72 -12.93 -8.94
CA GLY A 101 -1.84 -14.21 -8.26
C GLY A 101 -2.54 -15.28 -9.11
N ASP A 102 -2.31 -16.55 -8.75
CA ASP A 102 -2.87 -17.72 -9.45
C ASP A 102 -4.26 -18.11 -8.92
N TYR A 103 -5.02 -17.15 -8.38
CA TYR A 103 -6.33 -17.40 -7.80
C TYR A 103 -7.34 -17.78 -8.89
N GLN A 104 -8.07 -18.89 -8.67
CA GLN A 104 -9.10 -19.38 -9.60
C GLN A 104 -10.50 -18.85 -9.25
N ASP A 105 -10.73 -18.55 -7.97
CA ASP A 105 -12.02 -18.09 -7.45
C ASP A 105 -11.85 -17.02 -6.38
N VAL A 106 -12.93 -16.26 -6.17
CA VAL A 106 -12.97 -15.11 -5.24
C VAL A 106 -12.93 -15.59 -3.79
N ASP A 107 -13.51 -16.73 -3.47
CA ASP A 107 -13.59 -17.21 -2.09
C ASP A 107 -12.23 -17.64 -1.57
N THR A 108 -11.45 -18.38 -2.37
CA THR A 108 -10.05 -18.72 -2.06
C THR A 108 -9.21 -17.46 -1.90
N PHE A 109 -9.37 -16.47 -2.79
CA PHE A 109 -8.68 -15.19 -2.66
C PHE A 109 -9.01 -14.50 -1.33
N LYS A 110 -10.31 -14.35 -1.01
CA LYS A 110 -10.76 -13.72 0.24
C LYS A 110 -10.23 -14.45 1.48
N ALA A 111 -10.21 -15.78 1.47
CA ALA A 111 -9.68 -16.56 2.58
C ALA A 111 -8.19 -16.30 2.84
N VAL A 112 -7.38 -16.24 1.79
CA VAL A 112 -5.94 -15.89 1.89
C VAL A 112 -5.75 -14.46 2.35
N GLN A 113 -6.45 -13.50 1.71
CA GLN A 113 -6.31 -12.08 2.07
C GLN A 113 -6.84 -11.78 3.48
N ALA A 114 -7.86 -12.49 3.97
CA ALA A 114 -8.35 -12.36 5.33
C ALA A 114 -7.27 -12.68 6.39
N THR A 115 -6.36 -13.60 6.11
CA THR A 115 -5.23 -13.91 6.99
C THR A 115 -4.25 -12.74 7.04
N TRP A 116 -3.86 -12.21 5.90
CA TRP A 116 -3.00 -11.03 5.80
C TRP A 116 -3.63 -9.79 6.43
N HIS A 117 -4.92 -9.59 6.18
CA HIS A 117 -5.68 -8.48 6.72
C HIS A 117 -5.70 -8.49 8.26
N ARG A 118 -6.00 -9.65 8.87
CA ARG A 118 -6.01 -9.81 10.33
C ARG A 118 -4.62 -9.61 10.92
N ALA A 119 -3.58 -10.21 10.32
CA ALA A 119 -2.21 -10.02 10.77
C ALA A 119 -1.78 -8.55 10.71
N GLY A 120 -2.06 -7.87 9.60
CA GLY A 120 -1.75 -6.45 9.44
C GLY A 120 -2.49 -5.56 10.44
N LEU A 121 -3.78 -5.82 10.68
CA LEU A 121 -4.56 -5.07 11.66
C LEU A 121 -4.03 -5.24 13.08
N VAL A 122 -3.73 -6.46 13.50
CA VAL A 122 -3.15 -6.74 14.83
C VAL A 122 -1.79 -6.04 14.98
N GLN A 123 -0.93 -6.14 13.97
CA GLN A 123 0.37 -5.46 13.99
C GLN A 123 0.21 -3.94 14.05
N PHE A 124 -0.76 -3.36 13.35
CA PHE A 124 -1.04 -1.92 13.42
C PHE A 124 -1.45 -1.49 14.83
N ILE A 125 -2.36 -2.24 15.48
CA ILE A 125 -2.79 -1.95 16.85
C ILE A 125 -1.61 -2.01 17.82
N ILE A 126 -0.77 -3.06 17.72
CA ILE A 126 0.44 -3.20 18.54
C ILE A 126 1.39 -2.00 18.32
N ALA A 127 1.61 -1.60 17.07
CA ALA A 127 2.47 -0.48 16.75
C ALA A 127 1.95 0.85 17.34
N VAL A 128 0.64 1.08 17.31
CA VAL A 128 0.02 2.26 17.92
C VAL A 128 0.21 2.25 19.45
N ILE A 129 -0.05 1.12 20.12
CA ILE A 129 0.14 1.00 21.57
C ILE A 129 1.60 1.27 21.96
N LEU A 130 2.54 0.62 21.28
CA LEU A 130 3.97 0.82 21.54
C LEU A 130 4.41 2.26 21.25
N GLY A 131 3.89 2.87 20.20
CA GLY A 131 4.15 4.27 19.87
C GLY A 131 3.69 5.22 20.97
N VAL A 132 2.48 5.02 21.50
CA VAL A 132 1.97 5.82 22.63
C VAL A 132 2.83 5.64 23.88
N LEU A 133 3.19 4.40 24.23
CA LEU A 133 4.07 4.12 25.37
C LEU A 133 5.47 4.75 25.20
N TYR A 134 6.00 4.70 23.98
CA TYR A 134 7.29 5.33 23.66
C TYR A 134 7.24 6.85 23.85
N VAL A 135 6.20 7.51 23.31
CA VAL A 135 6.02 8.98 23.47
C VAL A 135 5.86 9.33 24.95
N PHE A 136 5.08 8.58 25.72
CA PHE A 136 4.91 8.80 27.16
C PHE A 136 6.24 8.68 27.89
N PHE A 137 7.00 7.61 27.65
CA PHE A 137 8.32 7.42 28.24
C PHE A 137 9.29 8.54 27.87
N PHE A 138 9.32 8.94 26.60
CA PHE A 138 10.21 10.01 26.13
C PHE A 138 9.88 11.35 26.79
N VAL A 139 8.60 11.70 26.90
CA VAL A 139 8.17 12.95 27.55
C VAL A 139 8.52 12.94 29.05
N THR A 140 8.30 11.83 29.76
CA THR A 140 8.65 11.71 31.18
C THR A 140 10.16 11.82 31.39
N MET A 141 10.97 11.15 30.55
CA MET A 141 12.42 11.23 30.62
C MET A 141 12.91 12.67 30.40
N LEU A 142 12.38 13.35 29.36
CA LEU A 142 12.75 14.73 29.07
C LEU A 142 12.37 15.69 30.21
N SER A 143 11.19 15.54 30.77
CA SER A 143 10.72 16.33 31.92
C SER A 143 11.64 16.15 33.14
N THR A 144 12.07 14.90 33.43
CA THR A 144 12.99 14.63 34.54
C THR A 144 14.36 15.26 34.31
N LEU A 145 14.89 15.21 33.09
CA LEU A 145 16.18 15.84 32.77
C LEU A 145 16.11 17.36 32.92
N ILE A 146 15.03 17.99 32.50
CA ILE A 146 14.84 19.45 32.63
C ILE A 146 14.76 19.83 34.12
N ASN A 147 13.96 19.09 34.93
CA ASN A 147 13.81 19.39 36.37
C ASN A 147 15.09 19.20 37.15
N ASN A 148 15.98 18.29 36.77
CA ASN A 148 17.27 18.07 37.44
C ASN A 148 18.37 19.04 36.97
N SER A 149 18.12 19.84 35.94
CA SER A 149 19.08 20.82 35.44
C SER A 149 18.94 22.22 36.05
N TYR A 150 17.90 22.41 36.86
CA TYR A 150 17.62 23.62 37.64
C TYR A 150 17.79 23.34 39.14
#